data_62f37d0878bf366db0961d89d437389e
#
_entry.id   62f37d0878bf366db0961d89d437389e
#
_cell.length_a   1.000
_cell.length_b   1.000
_cell.length_c   1.000
_cell.angle_alpha   90.00
_cell.angle_beta   90.00
_cell.angle_gamma   90.00
#
_symmetry.space_group_name_H-M   'P 1'
#
loop_
_entity.id
_entity.type
_entity.pdbx_description
1 polymer ?
#
loop_
_entity_poly.entity_id
_entity_poly.type
_entity_poly.pdbx_seq_one_letter_code
_entity_poly.pdbx_strand_id
1 'polypeptide(L)'
;PVFGFLKKTLPKVSDTEQQALDAGTVGFDAEIFSGQPDWTKLRAVPPITLTAEERALLDGPTEELCGMINDWKIRFNNKEIPDEIWKFAGKHGFLGMLISKEHGGLGFSAQAQSMILGKIASRSPDVCTIVMVPNSLGPGELIEKYGTDEQKQHYLPRLAKGEDIPCFSLTGPTSGSDAATMRDIGTVTRGMWKGRETVGIRLTWDKRYITLGPKATLLGLAFRLFDPENLL
;
A
#
# COMPACT_ATOMS: atom_id res chain seq x y z
N PRO A 1 -33.85 -27.10 11.02
CA PRO A 1 -32.82 -27.94 11.63
C PRO A 1 -31.44 -27.71 11.03
N VAL A 2 -31.26 -27.72 9.69
CA VAL A 2 -29.96 -27.56 9.00
C VAL A 2 -29.33 -26.23 9.27
N PHE A 3 -30.07 -25.13 9.18
CA PHE A 3 -29.58 -23.76 9.46
C PHE A 3 -29.08 -23.61 10.90
N GLY A 4 -29.79 -24.17 11.88
CA GLY A 4 -29.38 -24.14 13.28
C GLY A 4 -28.12 -24.96 13.57
N PHE A 5 -27.88 -26.04 12.81
CA PHE A 5 -26.66 -26.80 12.87
C PHE A 5 -25.48 -26.02 12.24
N LEU A 6 -25.67 -25.47 11.05
CA LEU A 6 -24.65 -24.70 10.36
C LEU A 6 -24.21 -23.45 11.17
N LYS A 7 -25.16 -22.73 11.80
CA LYS A 7 -24.86 -21.57 12.64
C LYS A 7 -23.97 -21.91 13.85
N LYS A 8 -24.02 -23.16 14.33
CA LYS A 8 -23.20 -23.64 15.45
C LYS A 8 -21.82 -24.13 15.03
N THR A 9 -21.68 -24.56 13.77
CA THR A 9 -20.44 -25.15 13.23
C THR A 9 -19.60 -24.16 12.45
N LEU A 10 -20.19 -23.05 11.97
CA LEU A 10 -19.44 -22.00 11.29
C LEU A 10 -18.51 -21.28 12.30
N PRO A 11 -17.26 -20.97 11.92
CA PRO A 11 -16.39 -20.16 12.74
C PRO A 11 -17.04 -18.81 13.03
N LYS A 12 -16.80 -18.28 14.22
CA LYS A 12 -17.26 -16.93 14.56
C LYS A 12 -16.53 -15.93 13.68
N VAL A 13 -17.28 -14.96 13.16
CA VAL A 13 -16.73 -13.81 12.46
C VAL A 13 -15.81 -13.07 13.44
N SER A 14 -14.61 -12.69 13.01
CA SER A 14 -13.70 -11.90 13.83
C SER A 14 -14.23 -10.47 14.00
N ASP A 15 -13.76 -9.76 15.02
CA ASP A 15 -14.19 -8.38 15.27
C ASP A 15 -13.91 -7.46 14.06
N THR A 16 -12.80 -7.68 13.37
CA THR A 16 -12.43 -6.94 12.15
C THR A 16 -13.39 -7.23 10.99
N GLU A 17 -13.75 -8.50 10.79
CA GLU A 17 -14.72 -8.87 9.76
C GLU A 17 -16.11 -8.33 10.11
N GLN A 18 -16.48 -8.35 11.39
CA GLN A 18 -17.75 -7.77 11.84
C GLN A 18 -17.79 -6.27 11.58
N GLN A 19 -16.71 -5.53 11.89
CA GLN A 19 -16.60 -4.11 11.58
C GLN A 19 -16.72 -3.83 10.08
N ALA A 20 -16.11 -4.66 9.24
CA ALA A 20 -16.24 -4.54 7.78
C ALA A 20 -17.67 -4.79 7.31
N LEU A 21 -18.37 -5.77 7.89
CA LEU A 21 -19.78 -6.05 7.60
C LEU A 21 -20.69 -4.91 8.09
N ASP A 22 -20.43 -4.37 9.27
CA ASP A 22 -21.20 -3.30 9.88
C ASP A 22 -21.03 -1.96 9.14
N ALA A 23 -19.89 -1.74 8.48
CA ALA A 23 -19.65 -0.60 7.61
C ALA A 23 -20.60 -0.56 6.39
N GLY A 24 -21.16 -1.68 5.99
CA GLY A 24 -22.38 -1.80 5.17
C GLY A 24 -22.25 -1.39 3.70
N THR A 25 -21.06 -1.06 3.21
CA THR A 25 -20.86 -0.60 1.83
C THR A 25 -20.12 -1.65 1.00
N VAL A 26 -20.84 -2.52 0.33
CA VAL A 26 -20.28 -3.56 -0.55
C VAL A 26 -20.24 -3.11 -2.01
N GLY A 27 -20.57 -1.87 -2.30
CA GLY A 27 -20.60 -1.34 -3.66
C GLY A 27 -21.45 -2.16 -4.62
N PHE A 28 -21.10 -2.16 -5.91
CA PHE A 28 -21.80 -2.91 -6.94
C PHE A 28 -21.50 -4.42 -6.90
N ASP A 29 -20.50 -4.85 -6.15
CA ASP A 29 -20.15 -6.27 -6.00
C ASP A 29 -21.32 -7.09 -5.44
N ALA A 30 -22.07 -6.51 -4.48
CA ALA A 30 -23.27 -7.16 -3.94
C ALA A 30 -24.32 -7.49 -5.03
N GLU A 31 -24.48 -6.62 -6.02
CA GLU A 31 -25.38 -6.85 -7.15
C GLU A 31 -24.92 -8.05 -8.00
N ILE A 32 -23.62 -8.15 -8.26
CA ILE A 32 -23.05 -9.28 -9.03
C ILE A 32 -23.27 -10.61 -8.28
N PHE A 33 -22.99 -10.65 -6.97
CA PHE A 33 -23.18 -11.83 -6.15
C PHE A 33 -24.64 -12.23 -5.95
N SER A 34 -25.59 -11.32 -6.20
CA SER A 34 -27.03 -11.64 -6.17
C SER A 34 -27.47 -12.61 -7.30
N GLY A 35 -26.64 -12.73 -8.35
CA GLY A 35 -26.98 -13.48 -9.57
C GLY A 35 -27.99 -12.77 -10.50
N GLN A 36 -28.52 -11.62 -10.09
CA GLN A 36 -29.44 -10.78 -10.87
C GLN A 36 -29.07 -9.30 -10.70
N PRO A 37 -27.89 -8.87 -11.21
CA PRO A 37 -27.40 -7.52 -10.98
C PRO A 37 -28.29 -6.46 -11.66
N ASP A 38 -28.59 -5.40 -10.92
CA ASP A 38 -29.25 -4.21 -11.46
C ASP A 38 -28.23 -3.32 -12.16
N TRP A 39 -28.05 -3.50 -13.45
CA TRP A 39 -27.13 -2.73 -14.26
C TRP A 39 -27.48 -1.22 -14.34
N THR A 40 -28.69 -0.82 -13.94
CA THR A 40 -29.05 0.61 -13.91
C THR A 40 -28.26 1.33 -12.83
N LYS A 41 -27.98 0.68 -11.69
CA LYS A 41 -27.13 1.23 -10.63
C LYS A 41 -25.70 1.51 -11.11
N LEU A 42 -25.12 0.57 -11.86
CA LEU A 42 -23.76 0.77 -12.42
C LEU A 42 -23.74 1.90 -13.44
N ARG A 43 -24.76 1.98 -14.31
CA ARG A 43 -24.87 3.04 -15.31
C ARG A 43 -25.15 4.42 -14.71
N ALA A 44 -25.73 4.47 -13.52
CA ALA A 44 -25.97 5.72 -12.79
C ALA A 44 -24.71 6.31 -12.14
N VAL A 45 -23.60 5.51 -12.04
CA VAL A 45 -22.33 6.03 -11.56
C VAL A 45 -21.80 7.06 -12.56
N PRO A 46 -21.53 8.30 -12.13
CA PRO A 46 -21.07 9.34 -13.04
C PRO A 46 -19.69 8.95 -13.63
N PRO A 47 -19.41 9.30 -14.89
CA PRO A 47 -18.10 9.08 -15.49
C PRO A 47 -17.01 9.78 -14.66
N ILE A 48 -15.94 9.08 -14.36
CA ILE A 48 -14.82 9.65 -13.64
C ILE A 48 -13.99 10.48 -14.61
N THR A 49 -13.79 11.75 -14.28
CA THR A 49 -12.99 12.70 -15.06
C THR A 49 -11.69 13.01 -14.33
N LEU A 50 -10.58 12.88 -15.01
CA LEU A 50 -9.28 13.29 -14.51
C LEU A 50 -9.18 14.82 -14.51
N THR A 51 -8.49 15.38 -13.52
CA THR A 51 -8.06 16.78 -13.54
C THR A 51 -7.07 17.03 -14.69
N ALA A 52 -6.83 18.28 -15.02
CA ALA A 52 -5.86 18.65 -16.06
C ALA A 52 -4.43 18.16 -15.70
N GLU A 53 -4.04 18.24 -14.42
CA GLU A 53 -2.73 17.77 -13.95
C GLU A 53 -2.60 16.25 -14.04
N GLU A 54 -3.62 15.51 -13.63
CA GLU A 54 -3.67 14.04 -13.73
C GLU A 54 -3.60 13.58 -15.19
N ARG A 55 -4.34 14.27 -16.06
CA ARG A 55 -4.33 14.01 -17.50
C ARG A 55 -2.95 14.30 -18.10
N ALA A 56 -2.33 15.40 -17.71
CA ALA A 56 -1.00 15.76 -18.20
C ALA A 56 0.06 14.71 -17.83
N LEU A 57 0.02 14.17 -16.60
CA LEU A 57 0.95 13.09 -16.21
C LEU A 57 0.67 11.81 -17.01
N LEU A 58 -0.60 11.45 -17.21
CA LEU A 58 -1.00 10.24 -17.94
C LEU A 58 -0.60 10.30 -19.42
N ASP A 59 -0.80 11.43 -20.08
CA ASP A 59 -0.62 11.58 -21.52
C ASP A 59 0.81 12.03 -21.91
N GLY A 60 1.59 12.56 -20.96
CA GLY A 60 2.97 12.99 -21.17
C GLY A 60 3.99 12.04 -20.51
N PRO A 61 4.40 12.29 -19.27
CA PRO A 61 5.46 11.52 -18.63
C PRO A 61 5.20 10.02 -18.54
N THR A 62 3.94 9.58 -18.47
CA THR A 62 3.63 8.14 -18.48
C THR A 62 3.93 7.50 -19.83
N GLU A 63 3.66 8.19 -20.95
CA GLU A 63 4.06 7.72 -22.27
C GLU A 63 5.57 7.67 -22.41
N GLU A 64 6.25 8.71 -21.96
CA GLU A 64 7.71 8.76 -21.98
C GLU A 64 8.33 7.61 -21.19
N LEU A 65 7.84 7.36 -19.95
CA LEU A 65 8.25 6.22 -19.14
C LEU A 65 8.03 4.90 -19.88
N CYS A 66 6.85 4.70 -20.47
CA CYS A 66 6.57 3.50 -21.27
C CYS A 66 7.52 3.33 -22.46
N GLY A 67 7.92 4.43 -23.09
CA GLY A 67 8.92 4.45 -24.17
C GLY A 67 10.33 4.03 -23.74
N MET A 68 10.72 4.34 -22.49
CA MET A 68 12.02 3.96 -21.93
C MET A 68 12.12 2.47 -21.60
N ILE A 69 10.99 1.78 -21.40
CA ILE A 69 10.96 0.41 -20.89
C ILE A 69 11.32 -0.60 -21.98
N ASN A 70 12.34 -1.40 -21.72
CA ASN A 70 12.60 -2.64 -22.42
C ASN A 70 12.38 -3.82 -21.44
N ASP A 71 11.16 -4.35 -21.41
CA ASP A 71 10.74 -5.39 -20.48
C ASP A 71 11.57 -6.68 -20.62
N TRP A 72 11.95 -7.05 -21.84
CA TRP A 72 12.83 -8.21 -22.05
C TRP A 72 14.19 -8.04 -21.39
N LYS A 73 14.84 -6.87 -21.55
CA LYS A 73 16.12 -6.58 -20.89
C LYS A 73 16.00 -6.65 -19.37
N ILE A 74 14.94 -6.04 -18.81
CA ILE A 74 14.70 -6.02 -17.37
C ILE A 74 14.60 -7.45 -16.83
N ARG A 75 13.79 -8.29 -17.44
CA ARG A 75 13.48 -9.63 -16.93
C ARG A 75 14.55 -10.66 -17.18
N PHE A 76 15.09 -10.68 -18.36
CA PHE A 76 15.92 -11.80 -18.81
C PHE A 76 17.41 -11.47 -18.86
N ASN A 77 17.79 -10.23 -19.14
CA ASN A 77 19.19 -9.86 -19.22
C ASN A 77 19.72 -9.29 -17.90
N ASN A 78 19.12 -8.18 -17.45
CA ASN A 78 19.62 -7.45 -16.29
C ASN A 78 19.10 -8.04 -14.98
N LYS A 79 17.89 -8.59 -14.98
CA LYS A 79 17.13 -9.01 -13.78
C LYS A 79 16.99 -7.90 -12.75
N GLU A 80 17.01 -6.66 -13.23
CA GLU A 80 16.98 -5.45 -12.44
C GLU A 80 16.38 -4.31 -13.28
N ILE A 81 15.64 -3.41 -12.60
CA ILE A 81 15.10 -2.20 -13.22
C ILE A 81 16.22 -1.16 -13.28
N PRO A 82 16.51 -0.59 -14.45
CA PRO A 82 17.58 0.40 -14.62
C PRO A 82 17.38 1.65 -13.75
N ASP A 83 18.48 2.20 -13.24
CA ASP A 83 18.48 3.41 -12.40
C ASP A 83 17.84 4.62 -13.09
N GLU A 84 17.92 4.71 -14.40
CA GLU A 84 17.28 5.77 -15.19
C GLU A 84 15.77 5.75 -15.06
N ILE A 85 15.15 4.57 -14.95
CA ILE A 85 13.69 4.43 -14.73
C ILE A 85 13.33 4.90 -13.30
N TRP A 86 14.11 4.52 -12.30
CA TRP A 86 13.92 5.00 -10.92
C TRP A 86 14.04 6.52 -10.82
N LYS A 87 15.08 7.09 -11.42
CA LYS A 87 15.30 8.54 -11.45
C LYS A 87 14.18 9.28 -12.17
N PHE A 88 13.73 8.73 -13.29
CA PHE A 88 12.61 9.29 -14.04
C PHE A 88 11.32 9.26 -13.21
N ALA A 89 11.02 8.12 -12.59
CA ALA A 89 9.83 7.96 -11.76
C ALA A 89 9.84 8.94 -10.57
N GLY A 90 10.96 9.09 -9.86
CA GLY A 90 11.09 10.06 -8.78
C GLY A 90 10.94 11.51 -9.27
N LYS A 91 11.64 11.88 -10.35
CA LYS A 91 11.59 13.23 -10.93
C LYS A 91 10.20 13.68 -11.32
N HIS A 92 9.37 12.78 -11.86
CA HIS A 92 8.03 13.09 -12.35
C HIS A 92 6.93 12.81 -11.33
N GLY A 93 7.26 12.46 -10.09
CA GLY A 93 6.32 12.30 -8.99
C GLY A 93 5.56 10.97 -8.99
N PHE A 94 5.93 10.00 -9.82
CA PHE A 94 5.27 8.69 -9.86
C PHE A 94 5.32 7.94 -8.51
N LEU A 95 6.33 8.20 -7.68
CA LEU A 95 6.50 7.51 -6.40
C LEU A 95 5.67 8.14 -5.27
N GLY A 96 5.13 9.34 -5.49
CA GLY A 96 4.33 10.10 -4.53
C GLY A 96 3.00 10.59 -5.09
N MET A 97 2.36 9.83 -5.98
CA MET A 97 1.10 10.26 -6.61
C MET A 97 -0.01 10.52 -5.59
N LEU A 98 -0.11 9.71 -4.54
CA LEU A 98 -1.16 9.82 -3.52
C LEU A 98 -0.75 10.69 -2.32
N ILE A 99 0.55 10.95 -2.13
CA ILE A 99 1.01 11.87 -1.09
C ILE A 99 0.48 13.26 -1.41
N SER A 100 -0.01 13.96 -0.39
CA SER A 100 -0.58 15.30 -0.55
C SER A 100 0.44 16.32 -1.10
N LYS A 101 -0.07 17.34 -1.78
CA LYS A 101 0.77 18.44 -2.30
C LYS A 101 1.49 19.18 -1.18
N GLU A 102 0.90 19.27 0.00
CA GLU A 102 1.50 19.86 1.20
C GLU A 102 2.81 19.19 1.57
N HIS A 103 2.88 17.86 1.38
CA HIS A 103 4.08 17.06 1.67
C HIS A 103 4.93 16.75 0.44
N GLY A 104 4.72 17.50 -0.65
CA GLY A 104 5.56 17.39 -1.86
C GLY A 104 5.18 16.29 -2.82
N GLY A 105 4.05 15.60 -2.60
CA GLY A 105 3.45 14.67 -3.54
C GLY A 105 2.55 15.34 -4.57
N LEU A 106 1.84 14.55 -5.37
CA LEU A 106 0.95 15.05 -6.42
C LEU A 106 -0.50 15.23 -5.93
N GLY A 107 -0.91 14.54 -4.86
CA GLY A 107 -2.26 14.56 -4.32
C GLY A 107 -3.31 14.10 -5.34
N PHE A 108 -2.97 13.14 -6.18
CA PHE A 108 -3.83 12.61 -7.24
C PHE A 108 -4.92 11.70 -6.69
N SER A 109 -5.98 11.57 -7.46
CA SER A 109 -7.06 10.63 -7.15
C SER A 109 -6.62 9.17 -7.35
N ALA A 110 -7.26 8.25 -6.63
CA ALA A 110 -7.08 6.81 -6.82
C ALA A 110 -7.41 6.38 -8.27
N GLN A 111 -8.31 7.10 -8.94
CA GLN A 111 -8.65 6.86 -10.34
C GLN A 111 -7.48 7.19 -11.26
N ALA A 112 -6.84 8.34 -11.07
CA ALA A 112 -5.67 8.72 -11.85
C ALA A 112 -4.53 7.71 -11.65
N GLN A 113 -4.27 7.33 -10.41
CA GLN A 113 -3.30 6.28 -10.07
C GLN A 113 -3.62 4.98 -10.83
N SER A 114 -4.87 4.52 -10.79
CA SER A 114 -5.28 3.28 -11.45
C SER A 114 -5.06 3.34 -12.96
N MET A 115 -5.38 4.45 -13.61
CA MET A 115 -5.19 4.62 -15.06
C MET A 115 -3.71 4.68 -15.44
N ILE A 116 -2.89 5.38 -14.68
CA ILE A 116 -1.43 5.47 -14.88
C ILE A 116 -0.80 4.10 -14.70
N LEU A 117 -1.13 3.40 -13.61
CA LEU A 117 -0.62 2.04 -13.35
C LEU A 117 -1.06 1.06 -14.44
N GLY A 118 -2.31 1.11 -14.89
CA GLY A 118 -2.81 0.27 -15.98
C GLY A 118 -2.01 0.47 -17.28
N LYS A 119 -1.66 1.72 -17.59
CA LYS A 119 -0.85 2.05 -18.76
C LYS A 119 0.58 1.51 -18.63
N ILE A 120 1.24 1.73 -17.48
CA ILE A 120 2.59 1.21 -17.23
C ILE A 120 2.59 -0.33 -17.23
N ALA A 121 1.59 -0.95 -16.59
CA ALA A 121 1.46 -2.42 -16.52
C ALA A 121 1.30 -3.07 -17.91
N SER A 122 0.62 -2.40 -18.84
CA SER A 122 0.51 -2.88 -20.21
C SER A 122 1.87 -2.95 -20.93
N ARG A 123 2.88 -2.23 -20.45
CA ARG A 123 4.24 -2.24 -20.98
C ARG A 123 5.20 -3.10 -20.17
N SER A 124 5.16 -3.00 -18.82
CA SER A 124 5.97 -3.82 -17.92
C SER A 124 5.31 -3.92 -16.54
N PRO A 125 4.90 -5.12 -16.11
CA PRO A 125 4.44 -5.35 -14.75
C PRO A 125 5.50 -5.03 -13.68
N ASP A 126 6.78 -5.23 -13.99
CA ASP A 126 7.86 -4.97 -13.04
C ASP A 126 8.02 -3.47 -12.77
N VAL A 127 8.00 -2.65 -13.83
CA VAL A 127 8.01 -1.18 -13.69
C VAL A 127 6.71 -0.66 -13.08
N CYS A 128 5.56 -1.27 -13.38
CA CYS A 128 4.33 -0.95 -12.68
C CYS A 128 4.46 -1.17 -11.18
N THR A 129 5.08 -2.27 -10.77
CA THR A 129 5.26 -2.62 -9.34
C THR A 129 6.06 -1.57 -8.58
N ILE A 130 7.14 -1.02 -9.15
CA ILE A 130 7.92 0.01 -8.47
C ILE A 130 7.17 1.33 -8.29
N VAL A 131 6.19 1.61 -9.14
CA VAL A 131 5.30 2.77 -9.01
C VAL A 131 4.12 2.46 -8.09
N MET A 132 3.56 1.26 -8.19
CA MET A 132 2.38 0.84 -7.43
C MET A 132 2.65 0.77 -5.93
N VAL A 133 3.77 0.15 -5.51
CA VAL A 133 4.03 -0.12 -4.09
C VAL A 133 4.16 1.16 -3.25
N PRO A 134 4.90 2.21 -3.67
CA PRO A 134 4.93 3.47 -2.94
C PRO A 134 3.57 4.17 -2.81
N ASN A 135 2.67 3.94 -3.76
CA ASN A 135 1.34 4.54 -3.83
C ASN A 135 0.22 3.59 -3.38
N SER A 136 0.52 2.49 -2.73
CA SER A 136 -0.46 1.58 -2.14
C SER A 136 -0.42 1.67 -0.62
N LEU A 137 -1.16 0.78 0.06
CA LEU A 137 -1.08 0.66 1.51
C LEU A 137 0.36 0.39 1.94
N GLY A 138 0.98 1.37 2.56
CA GLY A 138 2.37 1.28 2.97
C GLY A 138 2.79 2.45 3.85
N PRO A 139 4.09 2.62 4.10
CA PRO A 139 4.59 3.67 4.99
C PRO A 139 4.10 5.07 4.63
N GLY A 140 4.01 5.44 3.35
CA GLY A 140 3.57 6.76 2.93
C GLY A 140 2.15 7.08 3.42
N GLU A 141 1.17 6.25 3.10
CA GLU A 141 -0.22 6.45 3.51
C GLU A 141 -0.39 6.39 5.04
N LEU A 142 0.29 5.45 5.69
CA LEU A 142 0.20 5.30 7.15
C LEU A 142 0.82 6.49 7.88
N ILE A 143 1.96 7.00 7.40
CA ILE A 143 2.59 8.21 7.97
C ILE A 143 1.70 9.42 7.74
N GLU A 144 1.10 9.59 6.56
CA GLU A 144 0.22 10.71 6.27
C GLU A 144 -1.01 10.73 7.17
N LYS A 145 -1.60 9.57 7.45
CA LYS A 145 -2.80 9.46 8.29
C LYS A 145 -2.50 9.49 9.79
N TYR A 146 -1.44 8.81 10.24
CA TYR A 146 -1.21 8.50 11.64
C TYR A 146 0.13 8.97 12.18
N GLY A 147 1.04 9.44 11.32
CA GLY A 147 2.34 9.93 11.72
C GLY A 147 2.26 11.24 12.52
N THR A 148 3.26 11.49 13.35
CA THR A 148 3.46 12.81 13.98
C THR A 148 3.84 13.83 12.90
N ASP A 149 3.71 15.12 13.20
CA ASP A 149 4.11 16.19 12.27
C ASP A 149 5.58 16.08 11.90
N GLU A 150 6.45 15.74 12.86
CA GLU A 150 7.88 15.50 12.59
C GLU A 150 8.10 14.34 11.61
N GLN A 151 7.37 13.23 11.79
CA GLN A 151 7.44 12.08 10.88
C GLN A 151 6.95 12.45 9.49
N LYS A 152 5.83 13.16 9.37
CA LYS A 152 5.29 13.63 8.10
C LYS A 152 6.26 14.53 7.36
N GLN A 153 6.80 15.55 8.06
CA GLN A 153 7.75 16.50 7.48
C GLN A 153 9.07 15.83 7.06
N HIS A 154 9.50 14.79 7.76
CA HIS A 154 10.75 14.12 7.45
C HIS A 154 10.60 13.11 6.32
N TYR A 155 9.60 12.23 6.38
CA TYR A 155 9.51 11.07 5.47
C TYR A 155 8.73 11.36 4.19
N LEU A 156 7.61 12.07 4.25
CA LEU A 156 6.72 12.19 3.09
C LEU A 156 7.36 12.90 1.90
N PRO A 157 8.10 14.02 2.07
CA PRO A 157 8.79 14.65 0.94
C PRO A 157 9.87 13.77 0.32
N ARG A 158 10.55 12.96 1.11
CA ARG A 158 11.60 12.03 0.66
C ARG A 158 11.01 10.87 -0.12
N LEU A 159 9.89 10.32 0.35
CA LEU A 159 9.12 9.30 -0.35
C LEU A 159 8.58 9.82 -1.68
N ALA A 160 8.00 11.02 -1.69
CA ALA A 160 7.45 11.63 -2.89
C ALA A 160 8.49 11.83 -4.00
N LYS A 161 9.73 12.16 -3.63
CA LYS A 161 10.86 12.34 -4.56
C LYS A 161 11.59 11.04 -4.91
N GLY A 162 11.30 9.94 -4.21
CA GLY A 162 12.03 8.68 -4.35
C GLY A 162 13.44 8.70 -3.75
N GLU A 163 13.73 9.63 -2.84
CA GLU A 163 14.93 9.63 -2.01
C GLU A 163 14.88 8.48 -1.00
N ASP A 164 13.68 8.17 -0.51
CA ASP A 164 13.37 6.97 0.24
C ASP A 164 12.41 6.08 -0.55
N ILE A 165 12.69 4.78 -0.53
CA ILE A 165 11.86 3.76 -1.17
C ILE A 165 11.17 2.95 -0.07
N PRO A 166 9.84 2.93 -0.03
CA PRO A 166 9.11 2.20 0.98
C PRO A 166 8.90 0.75 0.60
N CYS A 167 8.85 -0.12 1.61
CA CYS A 167 8.20 -1.43 1.50
C CYS A 167 7.31 -1.67 2.72
N PHE A 168 6.36 -2.62 2.60
CA PHE A 168 5.45 -2.96 3.69
C PHE A 168 5.54 -4.44 4.04
N SER A 169 6.08 -4.72 5.21
CA SER A 169 6.29 -6.06 5.74
C SER A 169 5.06 -6.55 6.49
N LEU A 170 4.09 -7.09 5.76
CA LEU A 170 2.84 -7.63 6.28
C LEU A 170 2.87 -9.16 6.32
N THR A 171 3.14 -9.81 5.19
CA THR A 171 3.07 -11.26 5.02
C THR A 171 4.13 -11.98 5.82
N GLY A 172 3.71 -12.97 6.60
CA GLY A 172 4.58 -13.88 7.37
C GLY A 172 4.55 -15.32 6.82
N PRO A 173 5.34 -16.23 7.41
CA PRO A 173 5.36 -17.64 6.98
C PRO A 173 4.01 -18.36 7.09
N THR A 174 3.18 -17.94 8.04
CA THR A 174 1.90 -18.59 8.37
C THR A 174 0.70 -17.64 8.25
N SER A 175 0.91 -16.40 7.82
CA SER A 175 -0.13 -15.38 7.67
C SER A 175 0.05 -14.65 6.34
N GLY A 176 -0.90 -14.80 5.44
CA GLY A 176 -0.98 -14.13 4.15
C GLY A 176 -2.27 -13.31 4.09
N SER A 177 -3.28 -13.83 3.38
CA SER A 177 -4.61 -13.18 3.31
C SER A 177 -5.26 -13.00 4.68
N ASP A 178 -5.01 -13.91 5.60
CA ASP A 178 -5.39 -13.79 7.01
C ASP A 178 -4.31 -13.01 7.80
N ALA A 179 -4.19 -11.72 7.50
CA ALA A 179 -3.20 -10.85 8.14
C ALA A 179 -3.43 -10.69 9.65
N ALA A 180 -4.67 -10.85 10.13
CA ALA A 180 -5.00 -10.73 11.55
C ALA A 180 -4.38 -11.85 12.41
N THR A 181 -4.01 -12.99 11.81
CA THR A 181 -3.37 -14.12 12.52
C THR A 181 -1.85 -14.05 12.56
N MET A 182 -1.25 -12.93 12.16
CA MET A 182 0.21 -12.76 12.23
C MET A 182 0.76 -13.09 13.61
N ARG A 183 1.91 -13.76 13.62
CA ARG A 183 2.61 -14.17 14.86
C ARG A 183 3.69 -13.19 15.30
N ASP A 184 3.92 -12.17 14.51
CA ASP A 184 4.90 -11.14 14.82
C ASP A 184 4.44 -10.31 16.01
N ILE A 185 5.32 -10.10 16.97
CA ILE A 185 5.00 -9.49 18.26
C ILE A 185 5.94 -8.32 18.54
N GLY A 186 5.36 -7.20 18.96
CA GLY A 186 6.05 -6.10 19.59
C GLY A 186 5.61 -5.99 21.06
N THR A 187 6.55 -6.03 21.99
CA THR A 187 6.27 -5.84 23.41
C THR A 187 6.86 -4.51 23.86
N VAL A 188 6.01 -3.65 24.40
CA VAL A 188 6.46 -2.40 25.03
C VAL A 188 7.28 -2.74 26.27
N THR A 189 8.44 -2.15 26.39
CA THR A 189 9.37 -2.46 27.49
C THR A 189 10.32 -1.29 27.74
N ARG A 190 10.90 -1.25 28.95
CA ARG A 190 12.00 -0.34 29.25
C ARG A 190 13.33 -0.94 28.80
N GLY A 191 14.23 -0.12 28.32
CA GLY A 191 15.56 -0.52 27.91
C GLY A 191 16.52 0.65 27.78
N MET A 192 17.81 0.35 27.65
CA MET A 192 18.83 1.38 27.44
C MET A 192 18.95 1.72 25.97
N TRP A 193 18.73 2.99 25.59
CA TRP A 193 18.97 3.50 24.27
C TRP A 193 19.86 4.74 24.33
N LYS A 194 20.99 4.72 23.62
CA LYS A 194 21.98 5.81 23.62
C LYS A 194 22.38 6.28 25.04
N GLY A 195 22.53 5.34 25.98
CA GLY A 195 22.93 5.61 27.34
C GLY A 195 21.83 6.16 28.27
N ARG A 196 20.56 6.16 27.82
CA ARG A 196 19.40 6.60 28.62
C ARG A 196 18.38 5.48 28.71
N GLU A 197 17.73 5.34 29.86
CA GLU A 197 16.56 4.49 29.99
C GLU A 197 15.42 5.06 29.13
N THR A 198 14.85 4.25 28.27
CA THR A 198 13.84 4.67 27.29
C THR A 198 12.76 3.62 27.21
N VAL A 199 11.51 4.03 27.10
CA VAL A 199 10.42 3.15 26.70
C VAL A 199 10.55 2.88 25.21
N GLY A 200 10.47 1.61 24.84
CA GLY A 200 10.61 1.17 23.44
C GLY A 200 9.85 -0.10 23.19
N ILE A 201 9.93 -0.61 21.97
CA ILE A 201 9.26 -1.83 21.54
C ILE A 201 10.30 -2.90 21.23
N ARG A 202 10.24 -4.05 21.94
CA ARG A 202 11.02 -5.23 21.59
C ARG A 202 10.27 -6.03 20.54
N LEU A 203 10.84 -6.15 19.34
CA LEU A 203 10.23 -6.81 18.20
C LEU A 203 10.76 -8.22 18.00
N THR A 204 9.84 -9.17 17.74
CA THR A 204 10.14 -10.52 17.24
C THR A 204 9.28 -10.74 16.01
N TRP A 205 9.90 -10.93 14.85
CA TRP A 205 9.19 -11.01 13.59
C TRP A 205 9.91 -11.88 12.55
N ASP A 206 9.11 -12.48 11.65
CA ASP A 206 9.58 -13.21 10.47
C ASP A 206 8.65 -12.89 9.31
N LYS A 207 9.16 -12.19 8.30
CA LYS A 207 8.38 -11.71 7.14
C LYS A 207 8.93 -12.30 5.84
N ARG A 208 8.02 -12.53 4.87
CA ARG A 208 8.35 -13.12 3.57
C ARG A 208 7.66 -12.38 2.44
N TYR A 209 8.25 -12.50 1.25
CA TYR A 209 7.67 -11.98 0.00
C TYR A 209 7.44 -10.48 0.02
N ILE A 210 8.35 -9.72 0.63
CA ILE A 210 8.21 -8.29 0.77
C ILE A 210 8.64 -7.59 -0.51
N THR A 211 7.66 -7.14 -1.27
CA THR A 211 7.87 -6.40 -2.51
C THR A 211 8.69 -5.14 -2.23
N LEU A 212 9.67 -4.86 -3.07
CA LEU A 212 10.70 -3.83 -2.94
C LEU A 212 11.62 -3.97 -1.72
N GLY A 213 11.51 -5.01 -0.90
CA GLY A 213 12.37 -5.22 0.26
C GLY A 213 13.88 -5.04 -0.01
N PRO A 214 14.45 -5.59 -1.09
CA PRO A 214 15.87 -5.42 -1.41
C PRO A 214 16.30 -3.99 -1.77
N LYS A 215 15.37 -3.13 -2.17
CA LYS A 215 15.62 -1.72 -2.55
C LYS A 215 15.15 -0.73 -1.49
N ALA A 216 14.34 -1.18 -0.53
CA ALA A 216 13.70 -0.30 0.44
C ALA A 216 14.71 0.35 1.40
N THR A 217 14.51 1.63 1.66
CA THR A 217 15.19 2.40 2.70
C THR A 217 14.28 2.67 3.89
N LEU A 218 12.96 2.50 3.70
CA LEU A 218 11.94 2.65 4.74
C LEU A 218 11.05 1.41 4.79
N LEU A 219 11.07 0.73 5.93
CA LEU A 219 10.30 -0.49 6.15
C LEU A 219 9.10 -0.20 7.05
N GLY A 220 7.88 -0.33 6.52
CA GLY A 220 6.68 -0.48 7.33
C GLY A 220 6.57 -1.91 7.83
N LEU A 221 6.46 -2.11 9.13
CA LEU A 221 6.36 -3.43 9.76
C LEU A 221 5.03 -3.58 10.47
N ALA A 222 4.23 -4.56 10.05
CA ALA A 222 3.01 -4.95 10.76
C ALA A 222 3.32 -6.00 11.82
N PHE A 223 2.84 -5.77 13.04
CA PHE A 223 2.98 -6.69 14.17
C PHE A 223 1.86 -6.48 15.20
N ARG A 224 1.67 -7.44 16.09
CA ARG A 224 0.74 -7.32 17.22
C ARG A 224 1.45 -6.65 18.39
N LEU A 225 0.92 -5.51 18.86
CA LEU A 225 1.49 -4.77 19.97
C LEU A 225 0.91 -5.25 21.29
N PHE A 226 1.79 -5.46 22.27
CA PHE A 226 1.43 -5.78 23.65
C PHE A 226 2.13 -4.79 24.61
N ASP A 227 1.38 -4.28 25.56
CA ASP A 227 1.88 -3.41 26.63
C ASP A 227 1.50 -3.97 28.00
N PRO A 228 2.21 -5.01 28.48
CA PRO A 228 1.85 -5.68 29.74
C PRO A 228 2.09 -4.84 31.00
N GLU A 229 2.94 -3.82 30.88
CA GLU A 229 3.29 -2.92 32.00
C GLU A 229 2.57 -1.57 31.91
N ASN A 230 1.70 -1.37 30.90
CA ASN A 230 0.96 -0.11 30.66
C ASN A 230 1.88 1.12 30.62
N LEU A 231 2.92 1.06 29.78
CA LEU A 231 3.95 2.09 29.65
C LEU A 231 3.63 3.15 28.58
N LEU A 232 2.63 2.93 27.71
CA LEU A 232 2.15 3.85 26.66
C LEU A 232 0.96 4.67 27.10
#